data_49e64f366513b093059fda59b314da71
#
_entry.id   49e64f366513b093059fda59b314da71
#
_cell.length_a   1.000
_cell.length_b   1.000
_cell.length_c   1.000
_cell.angle_alpha   90.00
_cell.angle_beta   90.00
_cell.angle_gamma   90.00
#
_symmetry.space_group_name_H-M   'P 1'
#
loop_
_entity.id
_entity.type
_entity.pdbx_description
1 polymer ?
#
loop_
_entity_poly.entity_id
_entity_poly.type
_entity_poly.pdbx_seq_one_letter_code
_entity_poly.pdbx_strand_id
1 'polypeptide(L)'
;MNVETPSGLLPSEAPAAALIERAIDRCARRRGELSESTLERLRRGDPETHSSFRYALAKELGEYLGGLGASFRALYVYGSAMRDRASLCSDIDLLAVVERRRDEVARLLLRIDLALSTGYRELLQGATTPASLLDVHIMDASEERERRGYGALLTGLDTCPVCLWRCSCEIAVGSRP
;
A
#
# COMPACT_ATOMS: atom_id res chain seq x y z
N MET A 1 -25.60 -30.42 5.24
CA MET A 1 -24.22 -30.02 5.48
C MET A 1 -24.16 -28.49 5.40
N ASN A 2 -24.18 -27.84 6.56
CA ASN A 2 -24.08 -26.38 6.63
C ASN A 2 -22.61 -26.01 6.46
N VAL A 3 -22.30 -25.33 5.36
CA VAL A 3 -21.02 -24.69 5.18
C VAL A 3 -21.04 -23.39 5.99
N GLU A 4 -20.41 -23.41 7.16
CA GLU A 4 -20.17 -22.21 7.95
C GLU A 4 -19.25 -21.29 7.14
N THR A 5 -19.82 -20.17 6.71
CA THR A 5 -19.07 -19.05 6.16
C THR A 5 -18.20 -18.48 7.30
N PRO A 6 -16.88 -18.41 7.17
CA PRO A 6 -16.06 -17.78 8.19
C PRO A 6 -16.49 -16.31 8.29
N SER A 7 -17.01 -15.96 9.45
CA SER A 7 -17.40 -14.60 9.86
C SER A 7 -16.19 -13.67 9.65
N GLY A 8 -16.29 -12.77 8.67
CA GLY A 8 -15.20 -11.91 8.28
C GLY A 8 -14.76 -11.02 9.45
N LEU A 9 -13.53 -11.21 9.87
CA LEU A 9 -12.81 -10.27 10.72
C LEU A 9 -12.84 -8.89 10.04
N LEU A 10 -13.67 -8.00 10.60
CA LEU A 10 -13.60 -6.58 10.32
C LEU A 10 -12.17 -6.13 10.67
N PRO A 11 -11.41 -5.50 9.77
CA PRO A 11 -10.17 -4.86 10.19
C PRO A 11 -10.55 -3.79 11.22
N SER A 12 -10.19 -4.02 12.46
CA SER A 12 -10.26 -3.06 13.55
C SER A 12 -9.33 -1.89 13.22
N GLU A 13 -9.53 -0.72 13.81
CA GLU A 13 -8.63 0.44 13.70
C GLU A 13 -7.19 0.10 14.14
N ALA A 14 -7.02 -0.92 14.97
CA ALA A 14 -5.73 -1.42 15.43
C ALA A 14 -4.71 -1.75 14.32
N PRO A 15 -5.08 -2.38 13.17
CA PRO A 15 -4.10 -2.60 12.12
C PRO A 15 -3.60 -1.32 11.46
N ALA A 16 -4.42 -0.28 11.30
CA ALA A 16 -4.01 0.97 10.65
C ALA A 16 -2.98 1.73 11.50
N ALA A 17 -3.21 1.87 12.80
CA ALA A 17 -2.26 2.49 13.72
C ALA A 17 -0.91 1.75 13.71
N ALA A 18 -0.92 0.42 13.81
CA ALA A 18 0.28 -0.40 13.76
C ALA A 18 1.03 -0.29 12.42
N LEU A 19 0.31 -0.17 11.28
CA LEU A 19 0.93 0.05 9.96
C LEU A 19 1.64 1.41 9.91
N ILE A 20 1.01 2.47 10.43
CA ILE A 20 1.57 3.82 10.48
C ILE A 20 2.82 3.84 11.38
N GLU A 21 2.76 3.27 12.59
CA GLU A 21 3.90 3.19 13.49
C GLU A 21 5.09 2.46 12.86
N ARG A 22 4.87 1.29 12.26
CA ARG A 22 5.92 0.54 11.56
C ARG A 22 6.49 1.32 10.38
N ALA A 23 5.65 2.07 9.65
CA ALA A 23 6.10 2.91 8.56
C ALA A 23 7.02 4.05 9.04
N ILE A 24 6.68 4.70 10.17
CA ILE A 24 7.54 5.72 10.80
C ILE A 24 8.87 5.12 11.21
N ASP A 25 8.85 3.98 11.91
CA ASP A 25 10.07 3.31 12.35
C ASP A 25 10.95 2.85 11.19
N ARG A 26 10.34 2.36 10.11
CA ARG A 26 11.06 1.98 8.88
C ARG A 26 11.70 3.21 8.21
N CYS A 27 10.97 4.32 8.16
CA CYS A 27 11.47 5.58 7.64
C CYS A 27 12.65 6.11 8.47
N ALA A 28 12.51 6.15 9.79
CA ALA A 28 13.53 6.57 10.74
C ALA A 28 14.81 5.73 10.62
N ARG A 29 14.69 4.40 10.62
CA ARG A 29 15.83 3.49 10.45
C ARG A 29 16.57 3.72 9.13
N ARG A 30 15.84 3.93 8.03
CA ARG A 30 16.45 4.20 6.71
C ARG A 30 17.26 5.49 6.70
N ARG A 31 16.86 6.48 7.48
CA ARG A 31 17.49 7.80 7.59
C ARG A 31 18.55 7.85 8.71
N GLY A 32 18.65 6.83 9.55
CA GLY A 32 19.55 6.81 10.70
C GLY A 32 19.13 7.81 11.80
N GLU A 33 17.84 8.10 11.94
CA GLU A 33 17.28 9.04 12.92
C GLU A 33 16.26 8.36 13.85
N LEU A 34 15.79 9.09 14.86
CA LEU A 34 14.74 8.62 15.76
C LEU A 34 13.36 8.79 15.12
N SER A 35 12.40 7.94 15.51
CA SER A 35 11.00 8.01 15.04
C SER A 35 10.34 9.35 15.36
N GLU A 36 10.68 9.95 16.51
CA GLU A 36 10.21 11.28 16.90
C GLU A 36 10.68 12.38 15.93
N SER A 37 11.95 12.34 15.52
CA SER A 37 12.52 13.29 14.54
C SER A 37 11.85 13.15 13.18
N THR A 38 11.60 11.91 12.74
CA THR A 38 10.83 11.62 11.52
C THR A 38 9.43 12.21 11.59
N LEU A 39 8.75 12.04 12.74
CA LEU A 39 7.39 12.57 12.95
C LEU A 39 7.35 14.10 12.91
N GLU A 40 8.33 14.78 13.54
CA GLU A 40 8.42 16.23 13.47
C GLU A 40 8.63 16.75 12.04
N ARG A 41 9.45 16.05 11.26
CA ARG A 41 9.68 16.41 9.84
C ARG A 41 8.43 16.20 9.00
N LEU A 42 7.67 15.11 9.24
CA LEU A 42 6.37 14.90 8.59
C LEU A 42 5.41 16.05 8.91
N ARG A 43 5.32 16.46 10.17
CA ARG A 43 4.46 17.59 10.60
C ARG A 43 4.87 18.93 9.99
N ARG A 44 6.15 19.13 9.70
CA ARG A 44 6.68 20.33 9.02
C ARG A 44 6.48 20.30 7.51
N GLY A 45 5.98 19.19 6.96
CA GLY A 45 5.73 19.05 5.51
C GLY A 45 6.98 18.79 4.68
N ASP A 46 8.05 18.19 5.26
CA ASP A 46 9.29 17.86 4.54
C ASP A 46 9.03 16.84 3.41
N PRO A 47 9.20 17.22 2.12
CA PRO A 47 8.78 16.37 1.00
C PRO A 47 9.53 15.04 0.93
N GLU A 48 10.81 15.03 1.25
CA GLU A 48 11.63 13.82 1.26
C GLU A 48 11.15 12.83 2.33
N THR A 49 10.83 13.35 3.53
CA THR A 49 10.29 12.53 4.61
C THR A 49 8.90 12.01 4.26
N HIS A 50 8.04 12.83 3.63
CA HIS A 50 6.72 12.39 3.16
C HIS A 50 6.83 11.30 2.10
N SER A 51 7.75 11.40 1.16
CA SER A 51 7.99 10.36 0.14
C SER A 51 8.48 9.07 0.78
N SER A 52 9.47 9.16 1.67
CA SER A 52 10.02 8.02 2.41
C SER A 52 8.97 7.31 3.28
N PHE A 53 8.14 8.09 3.99
CA PHE A 53 7.06 7.55 4.81
C PHE A 53 5.99 6.85 3.97
N ARG A 54 5.56 7.44 2.86
CA ARG A 54 4.57 6.83 1.95
C ARG A 54 5.07 5.53 1.34
N TYR A 55 6.33 5.52 0.93
CA TYR A 55 6.96 4.28 0.47
C TYR A 55 6.99 3.21 1.57
N ALA A 56 7.38 3.59 2.79
CA ALA A 56 7.42 2.69 3.94
C ALA A 56 6.02 2.15 4.27
N LEU A 57 5.00 3.02 4.28
CA LEU A 57 3.61 2.63 4.54
C LEU A 57 3.07 1.69 3.45
N ALA A 58 3.35 1.97 2.18
CA ALA A 58 2.97 1.08 1.08
C ALA A 58 3.62 -0.30 1.23
N LYS A 59 4.87 -0.36 1.71
CA LYS A 59 5.56 -1.64 1.96
C LYS A 59 4.93 -2.42 3.12
N GLU A 60 4.65 -1.75 4.25
CA GLU A 60 3.94 -2.37 5.38
C GLU A 60 2.55 -2.87 4.97
N LEU A 61 1.84 -2.10 4.15
CA LEU A 61 0.55 -2.49 3.58
C LEU A 61 0.68 -3.75 2.70
N GLY A 62 1.71 -3.83 1.86
CA GLY A 62 1.97 -5.00 1.03
C GLY A 62 2.19 -6.27 1.86
N GLU A 63 2.99 -6.17 2.92
CA GLU A 63 3.22 -7.28 3.85
C GLU A 63 1.92 -7.68 4.58
N TYR A 64 1.12 -6.71 5.00
CA TYR A 64 -0.18 -6.93 5.64
C TYR A 64 -1.17 -7.63 4.70
N LEU A 65 -1.35 -7.13 3.48
CA LEU A 65 -2.25 -7.72 2.47
C LEU A 65 -1.82 -9.13 2.10
N GLY A 66 -0.51 -9.38 2.02
CA GLY A 66 0.05 -10.71 1.81
C GLY A 66 -0.31 -11.69 2.90
N GLY A 67 -0.40 -11.22 4.14
CA GLY A 67 -0.81 -12.03 5.31
C GLY A 67 -2.32 -12.37 5.34
N LEU A 68 -3.16 -11.63 4.60
CA LEU A 68 -4.61 -11.88 4.52
C LEU A 68 -5.00 -13.08 3.64
N GLY A 69 -4.04 -13.68 2.93
CA GLY A 69 -4.24 -14.92 2.16
C GLY A 69 -4.26 -14.74 0.64
N ALA A 70 -4.69 -15.80 -0.06
CA ALA A 70 -4.48 -16.03 -1.50
C ALA A 70 -5.19 -15.06 -2.47
N SER A 71 -5.95 -14.08 -1.98
CA SER A 71 -6.65 -13.13 -2.87
C SER A 71 -5.70 -12.11 -3.50
N PHE A 72 -4.62 -11.75 -2.80
CA PHE A 72 -3.60 -10.81 -3.31
C PHE A 72 -2.41 -11.57 -3.88
N ARG A 73 -1.90 -11.11 -5.02
CA ARG A 73 -0.74 -11.67 -5.73
C ARG A 73 0.48 -10.79 -5.66
N ALA A 74 0.31 -9.49 -5.82
CA ALA A 74 1.39 -8.51 -5.70
C ALA A 74 0.85 -7.12 -5.35
N LEU A 75 1.72 -6.27 -4.83
CA LEU A 75 1.48 -4.84 -4.65
C LEU A 75 2.67 -4.06 -5.22
N TYR A 76 2.37 -3.07 -6.02
CA TYR A 76 3.34 -2.12 -6.56
C TYR A 76 3.02 -0.71 -6.10
N VAL A 77 4.05 0.11 -5.96
CA VAL A 77 3.96 1.56 -5.75
C VAL A 77 4.56 2.31 -6.92
N TYR A 78 4.01 3.47 -7.24
CA TYR A 78 4.53 4.36 -8.28
C TYR A 78 4.27 5.83 -7.93
N GLY A 79 4.43 6.76 -8.86
CA GLY A 79 4.04 8.15 -8.69
C GLY A 79 4.95 8.98 -7.80
N SER A 80 4.34 9.91 -7.04
CA SER A 80 5.03 10.94 -6.26
C SER A 80 5.88 10.38 -5.12
N ALA A 81 5.46 9.27 -4.51
CA ALA A 81 6.20 8.59 -3.44
C ALA A 81 7.58 8.09 -3.89
N MET A 82 7.76 7.85 -5.20
CA MET A 82 9.02 7.35 -5.78
C MET A 82 9.97 8.46 -6.24
N ARG A 83 9.55 9.72 -6.20
CA ARG A 83 10.26 10.86 -6.81
C ARG A 83 10.69 11.92 -5.80
N ASP A 84 10.61 11.66 -4.51
CA ASP A 84 10.89 12.63 -3.42
C ASP A 84 10.11 13.96 -3.54
N ARG A 85 8.89 13.88 -4.10
CA ARG A 85 8.00 15.02 -4.36
C ARG A 85 6.67 14.95 -3.64
N ALA A 86 6.50 13.98 -2.73
CA ALA A 86 5.27 13.87 -1.98
C ALA A 86 5.11 15.05 -1.03
N SER A 87 3.91 15.61 -1.00
CA SER A 87 3.51 16.68 -0.08
C SER A 87 2.57 16.13 0.99
N LEU A 88 2.16 16.99 1.92
CA LEU A 88 1.10 16.68 2.90
C LEU A 88 -0.18 16.17 2.23
N CYS A 89 -0.51 16.70 1.06
CA CYS A 89 -1.74 16.39 0.32
C CYS A 89 -1.57 15.31 -0.75
N SER A 90 -0.37 14.73 -0.94
CA SER A 90 -0.18 13.64 -1.89
C SER A 90 -0.81 12.34 -1.37
N ASP A 91 -1.41 11.57 -2.24
CA ASP A 91 -1.81 10.19 -2.03
C ASP A 91 -0.66 9.20 -2.28
N ILE A 92 -0.94 7.93 -2.15
CA ILE A 92 -0.02 6.83 -2.44
C ILE A 92 -0.60 6.05 -3.62
N ASP A 93 0.02 6.20 -4.78
CA ASP A 93 -0.38 5.50 -6.01
C ASP A 93 0.01 4.01 -5.93
N LEU A 94 -0.96 3.11 -5.94
CA LEU A 94 -0.75 1.67 -5.81
C LEU A 94 -1.40 0.88 -6.94
N LEU A 95 -0.73 -0.20 -7.38
CA LEU A 95 -1.33 -1.23 -8.22
C LEU A 95 -1.43 -2.52 -7.39
N ALA A 96 -2.64 -2.95 -7.09
CA ALA A 96 -2.90 -4.20 -6.39
C ALA A 96 -3.24 -5.30 -7.39
N VAL A 97 -2.41 -6.32 -7.48
CA VAL A 97 -2.68 -7.51 -8.29
C VAL A 97 -3.44 -8.51 -7.44
N VAL A 98 -4.59 -8.93 -7.94
CA VAL A 98 -5.44 -9.93 -7.29
C VAL A 98 -5.63 -11.15 -8.19
N GLU A 99 -5.97 -12.28 -7.59
CA GLU A 99 -6.31 -13.49 -8.37
C GLU A 99 -7.48 -13.24 -9.30
N ARG A 100 -8.55 -12.64 -8.77
CA ARG A 100 -9.74 -12.23 -9.50
C ARG A 100 -10.28 -10.95 -8.87
N ARG A 101 -10.77 -10.04 -9.69
CA ARG A 101 -11.48 -8.85 -9.18
C ARG A 101 -12.76 -9.28 -8.48
N ARG A 102 -12.92 -8.83 -7.23
CA ARG A 102 -14.10 -9.07 -6.40
C ARG A 102 -14.44 -7.81 -5.64
N ASP A 103 -15.73 -7.56 -5.45
CA ASP A 103 -16.19 -6.39 -4.69
C ASP A 103 -15.73 -6.40 -3.23
N GLU A 104 -15.51 -7.60 -2.65
CA GLU A 104 -14.97 -7.72 -1.29
C GLU A 104 -13.57 -7.13 -1.17
N VAL A 105 -12.72 -7.33 -2.19
CA VAL A 105 -11.37 -6.77 -2.23
C VAL A 105 -11.42 -5.25 -2.31
N ALA A 106 -12.26 -4.71 -3.19
CA ALA A 106 -12.44 -3.26 -3.31
C ALA A 106 -12.95 -2.64 -2.01
N ARG A 107 -13.95 -3.27 -1.37
CA ARG A 107 -14.46 -2.82 -0.06
C ARG A 107 -13.43 -2.93 1.06
N LEU A 108 -12.59 -3.96 1.04
CA LEU A 108 -11.50 -4.10 2.01
C LEU A 108 -10.49 -2.96 1.86
N LEU A 109 -10.02 -2.70 0.65
CA LEU A 109 -9.06 -1.63 0.36
C LEU A 109 -9.62 -0.25 0.73
N LEU A 110 -10.89 0.01 0.43
CA LEU A 110 -11.56 1.25 0.84
C LEU A 110 -11.60 1.43 2.37
N ARG A 111 -11.88 0.37 3.12
CA ARG A 111 -11.88 0.42 4.60
C ARG A 111 -10.48 0.64 5.16
N ILE A 112 -9.48 0.01 4.57
CA ILE A 112 -8.08 0.21 4.95
C ILE A 112 -7.67 1.67 4.68
N ASP A 113 -8.00 2.20 3.50
CA ASP A 113 -7.73 3.60 3.17
C ASP A 113 -8.38 4.55 4.16
N LEU A 114 -9.65 4.36 4.49
CA LEU A 114 -10.36 5.20 5.46
C LEU A 114 -9.68 5.19 6.83
N ALA A 115 -9.28 4.02 7.32
CA ALA A 115 -8.60 3.88 8.60
C ALA A 115 -7.19 4.52 8.59
N LEU A 116 -6.42 4.30 7.51
CA LEU A 116 -5.11 4.92 7.33
C LEU A 116 -5.19 6.44 7.17
N SER A 117 -6.17 6.94 6.41
CA SER A 117 -6.40 8.38 6.23
C SER A 117 -6.76 9.07 7.55
N THR A 118 -7.56 8.40 8.39
CA THR A 118 -7.90 8.90 9.73
C THR A 118 -6.67 8.95 10.61
N GLY A 119 -5.94 7.84 10.75
CA GLY A 119 -4.73 7.79 11.58
C GLY A 119 -3.63 8.75 11.08
N TYR A 120 -3.48 8.91 9.77
CA TYR A 120 -2.52 9.89 9.20
C TYR A 120 -2.89 11.33 9.52
N ARG A 121 -4.18 11.68 9.50
CA ARG A 121 -4.68 13.01 9.89
C ARG A 121 -4.44 13.29 11.38
N GLU A 122 -4.68 12.31 12.22
CA GLU A 122 -4.39 12.40 13.66
C GLU A 122 -2.90 12.58 13.93
N LEU A 123 -2.05 11.79 13.25
CA LEU A 123 -0.60 11.89 13.33
C LEU A 123 -0.09 13.31 13.01
N LEU A 124 -0.66 13.94 12.01
CA LEU A 124 -0.29 15.29 11.55
C LEU A 124 -0.99 16.43 12.31
N GLN A 125 -1.76 16.11 13.37
CA GLN A 125 -2.39 17.08 14.26
C GLN A 125 -3.27 18.12 13.54
N GLY A 126 -4.07 17.68 12.56
CA GLY A 126 -5.03 18.54 11.87
C GLY A 126 -4.46 19.35 10.71
N ALA A 127 -3.22 19.08 10.27
CA ALA A 127 -2.73 19.62 9.00
C ALA A 127 -3.66 19.19 7.84
N THR A 128 -3.72 19.98 6.78
CA THR A 128 -4.47 19.63 5.58
C THR A 128 -3.88 18.36 4.96
N THR A 129 -4.66 17.27 4.96
CA THR A 129 -4.30 15.97 4.40
C THR A 129 -5.24 15.61 3.26
N PRO A 130 -4.88 14.67 2.37
CA PRO A 130 -5.79 14.23 1.33
C PRO A 130 -7.03 13.56 1.94
N ALA A 131 -8.14 13.60 1.25
CA ALA A 131 -9.37 12.91 1.67
C ALA A 131 -9.19 11.39 1.69
N SER A 132 -8.41 10.87 0.75
CA SER A 132 -7.98 9.47 0.59
C SER A 132 -6.46 9.43 0.59
N LEU A 133 -5.86 8.60 1.43
CA LEU A 133 -4.39 8.44 1.48
C LEU A 133 -3.91 7.46 0.41
N LEU A 134 -4.76 6.51 0.00
CA LEU A 134 -4.42 5.50 -0.99
C LEU A 134 -5.21 5.72 -2.28
N ASP A 135 -4.52 5.81 -3.41
CA ASP A 135 -5.10 5.67 -4.74
C ASP A 135 -4.76 4.26 -5.27
N VAL A 136 -5.72 3.32 -5.14
CA VAL A 136 -5.47 1.91 -5.44
C VAL A 136 -6.16 1.49 -6.72
N HIS A 137 -5.38 1.18 -7.73
CA HIS A 137 -5.85 0.53 -8.96
C HIS A 137 -5.75 -0.99 -8.81
N ILE A 138 -6.90 -1.67 -8.92
CA ILE A 138 -6.98 -3.12 -8.82
C ILE A 138 -6.90 -3.72 -10.22
N MET A 139 -5.97 -4.64 -10.44
CA MET A 139 -5.88 -5.44 -11.64
C MET A 139 -5.86 -6.94 -11.31
N ASP A 140 -6.31 -7.76 -12.21
CA ASP A 140 -6.18 -9.21 -12.08
C ASP A 140 -4.87 -9.74 -12.67
N ALA A 141 -4.56 -11.00 -12.37
CA ALA A 141 -3.33 -11.63 -12.83
C ALA A 141 -3.22 -11.71 -14.37
N SER A 142 -4.33 -11.68 -15.11
CA SER A 142 -4.29 -11.66 -16.57
C SER A 142 -3.91 -10.29 -17.12
N GLU A 143 -4.46 -9.21 -16.55
CA GLU A 143 -4.09 -7.83 -16.91
C GLU A 143 -2.61 -7.55 -16.61
N GLU A 144 -2.10 -8.05 -15.47
CA GLU A 144 -0.67 -7.95 -15.14
C GLU A 144 0.20 -8.65 -16.20
N ARG A 145 -0.13 -9.90 -16.52
CA ARG A 145 0.65 -10.71 -17.47
C ARG A 145 0.59 -10.15 -18.89
N GLU A 146 -0.59 -9.74 -19.34
CA GLU A 146 -0.82 -9.27 -20.71
C GLU A 146 -0.56 -7.77 -20.88
N ARG A 147 -0.20 -7.08 -19.80
CA ARG A 147 0.08 -5.63 -19.81
C ARG A 147 -1.09 -4.81 -20.38
N ARG A 148 -2.33 -5.22 -20.07
CA ARG A 148 -3.56 -4.54 -20.49
C ARG A 148 -4.18 -3.79 -19.31
N GLY A 149 -5.10 -2.86 -19.60
CA GLY A 149 -5.74 -2.06 -18.56
C GLY A 149 -4.71 -1.40 -17.64
N TYR A 150 -4.85 -1.54 -16.34
CA TYR A 150 -3.86 -1.05 -15.38
C TYR A 150 -2.51 -1.77 -15.46
N GLY A 151 -2.47 -3.00 -15.99
CA GLY A 151 -1.22 -3.70 -16.24
C GLY A 151 -0.28 -2.97 -17.20
N ALA A 152 -0.80 -2.10 -18.09
CA ALA A 152 0.02 -1.29 -18.99
C ALA A 152 0.91 -0.29 -18.22
N LEU A 153 0.53 0.14 -17.03
CA LEU A 153 1.34 1.02 -16.18
C LEU A 153 2.67 0.38 -15.76
N LEU A 154 2.74 -0.95 -15.71
CA LEU A 154 3.95 -1.68 -15.35
C LEU A 154 5.08 -1.58 -16.40
N THR A 155 4.75 -1.14 -17.61
CA THR A 155 5.71 -0.91 -18.70
C THR A 155 5.85 0.55 -19.09
N GLY A 156 5.11 1.45 -18.42
CA GLY A 156 5.18 2.88 -18.68
C GLY A 156 6.54 3.45 -18.31
N LEU A 157 7.19 4.14 -19.25
CA LEU A 157 8.52 4.75 -19.02
C LEU A 157 8.50 5.79 -17.90
N ASP A 158 7.38 6.47 -17.72
CA ASP A 158 7.24 7.55 -16.72
C ASP A 158 6.73 7.05 -15.36
N THR A 159 6.15 5.86 -15.27
CA THR A 159 5.54 5.35 -14.04
C THR A 159 6.51 4.53 -13.20
N CYS A 160 7.39 3.75 -13.84
CA CYS A 160 8.40 2.89 -13.19
C CYS A 160 7.93 2.25 -11.86
N PRO A 161 6.84 1.46 -11.85
CA PRO A 161 6.31 0.90 -10.62
C PRO A 161 7.31 -0.05 -9.95
N VAL A 162 7.43 0.05 -8.62
CA VAL A 162 8.29 -0.82 -7.82
C VAL A 162 7.44 -1.88 -7.14
N CYS A 163 7.76 -3.15 -7.33
CA CYS A 163 7.12 -4.26 -6.63
C CYS A 163 7.54 -4.24 -5.16
N LEU A 164 6.58 -4.02 -4.27
CA LEU A 164 6.78 -3.97 -2.82
C LEU A 164 6.65 -5.34 -2.18
N TRP A 165 5.72 -6.11 -2.69
CA TRP A 165 5.41 -7.46 -2.23
C TRP A 165 4.86 -8.30 -3.38
N ARG A 166 5.18 -9.60 -3.36
CA ARG A 166 4.64 -10.60 -4.30
C ARG A 166 4.49 -11.95 -3.59
N CYS A 167 3.39 -12.64 -3.85
CA CYS A 167 3.18 -14.00 -3.37
C CYS A 167 4.21 -14.95 -3.99
N SER A 168 4.86 -15.76 -3.16
CA SER A 168 5.87 -16.72 -3.59
C SER A 168 5.28 -17.96 -4.28
N CYS A 169 3.95 -18.08 -4.38
CA CYS A 169 3.28 -19.29 -4.87
C CYS A 169 3.41 -19.53 -6.39
N GLU A 170 3.98 -18.60 -7.17
CA GLU A 170 4.07 -18.75 -8.65
C GLU A 170 5.37 -19.38 -9.17
N ILE A 171 6.31 -19.78 -8.32
CA ILE A 171 7.59 -20.36 -8.82
C ILE A 171 7.45 -21.83 -9.26
N ALA A 172 6.31 -22.48 -9.05
CA ALA A 172 6.15 -23.93 -9.24
C ALA A 172 5.55 -24.38 -10.59
N VAL A 173 5.25 -23.49 -11.53
CA VAL A 173 4.63 -23.87 -12.84
C VAL A 173 5.49 -23.43 -14.02
N GLY A 174 6.67 -23.97 -14.13
CA GLY A 174 7.57 -23.63 -15.25
C GLY A 174 8.71 -24.60 -15.47
N SER A 175 8.60 -25.84 -14.99
CA SER A 175 9.59 -26.88 -15.29
C SER A 175 8.88 -28.18 -15.63
N ARG A 176 8.45 -28.33 -16.87
CA ARG A 176 8.30 -29.66 -17.50
C ARG A 176 9.14 -29.67 -18.74
N PRO A 177 9.91 -30.76 -18.90
CA PRO A 177 10.87 -30.99 -19.98
C PRO A 177 10.18 -31.15 -21.32
#